data_bf1aeb9f691d038b866680a57ba52177
#
_entry.id   bf1aeb9f691d038b866680a57ba52177
#
_cell.length_a   1.000
_cell.length_b   1.000
_cell.length_c   1.000
_cell.angle_alpha   90.00
_cell.angle_beta   90.00
_cell.angle_gamma   90.00
#
_symmetry.space_group_name_H-M   'P 1'
#
loop_
_entity.id
_entity.type
_entity.pdbx_description
1 polymer ?
#
loop_
_entity_poly.entity_id
_entity_poly.type
_entity_poly.pdbx_seq_one_letter_code
_entity_poly.pdbx_strand_id
1 'polypeptide(L)'
;KALSQTEPNLIIEFTEFDWGGDYYRKNGIMMPEDGVEMLKSYDSIYFGSAGDPDIPDHITLWGLRLKICQGLDQYANLRPVKLLPGISSPLKNVKEKDIDWSFIRENSEGEYSGIGGRSHKGYSHDTSMDVTLFTRHGVERIQKYAFEIARSRPRKLLTLVTKSNAQRHGMVMWDEIFAEVSQDYRDVTTDKMLVDAMTTRMVLDPKSIDTVVASNLHADILTDLAASLSGSMGIAPTGNLDPDKRHPSMFEPIHGSAFDIMGKGIANPIGSYWSSVMMLESLGEVNASKRLMLAIEKLTSEKKVLPRDLGGESSTQDITTAMIDIITGKNK
;
A
#
# COMPACT_ATOMS: atom_id res chain seq x y z
N LYS A 1 6.60 21.86 1.41
CA LYS A 1 7.16 23.15 1.89
C LYS A 1 8.45 22.96 2.73
N ALA A 2 8.47 22.09 3.77
CA ALA A 2 9.68 21.85 4.57
C ALA A 2 10.82 21.26 3.71
N LEU A 3 10.53 20.24 2.92
CA LEU A 3 11.50 19.64 1.98
C LEU A 3 12.02 20.66 0.96
N SER A 4 11.16 21.50 0.39
CA SER A 4 11.58 22.52 -0.58
C SER A 4 12.50 23.59 0.03
N GLN A 5 12.52 23.75 1.36
CA GLN A 5 13.50 24.63 2.04
C GLN A 5 14.89 24.00 2.12
N THR A 6 14.98 22.68 2.12
CA THR A 6 16.24 21.92 2.26
C THR A 6 16.73 21.32 0.95
N GLU A 7 15.85 21.20 -0.03
CA GLU A 7 16.09 20.74 -1.40
C GLU A 7 15.66 21.86 -2.37
N PRO A 8 16.54 22.84 -2.68
CA PRO A 8 16.16 24.05 -3.43
C PRO A 8 15.62 23.82 -4.83
N ASN A 9 15.98 22.67 -5.45
CA ASN A 9 15.52 22.32 -6.78
C ASN A 9 14.19 21.55 -6.78
N LEU A 10 13.67 21.19 -5.60
CA LEU A 10 12.40 20.48 -5.47
C LEU A 10 11.24 21.46 -5.48
N ILE A 11 10.53 21.51 -6.57
CA ILE A 11 9.29 22.27 -6.72
C ILE A 11 8.13 21.28 -6.76
N ILE A 12 7.19 21.40 -5.83
CA ILE A 12 5.98 20.59 -5.78
C ILE A 12 4.78 21.54 -5.87
N GLU A 13 4.03 21.41 -6.94
CA GLU A 13 2.75 22.09 -7.13
C GLU A 13 1.62 21.12 -6.82
N PHE A 14 0.62 21.56 -6.06
CA PHE A 14 -0.52 20.76 -5.67
C PHE A 14 -1.79 21.28 -6.33
N THR A 15 -2.53 20.39 -6.95
CA THR A 15 -3.93 20.61 -7.34
C THR A 15 -4.80 19.73 -6.46
N GLU A 16 -5.69 20.33 -5.69
CA GLU A 16 -6.59 19.63 -4.79
C GLU A 16 -7.91 19.34 -5.49
N PHE A 17 -8.43 18.11 -5.28
CA PHE A 17 -9.73 17.68 -5.76
C PHE A 17 -10.58 17.33 -4.55
N ASP A 18 -11.78 17.88 -4.46
CA ASP A 18 -12.77 17.64 -3.41
C ASP A 18 -13.62 16.38 -3.66
N TRP A 19 -13.05 15.39 -4.31
CA TRP A 19 -13.71 14.13 -4.61
C TRP A 19 -13.82 13.25 -3.35
N GLY A 20 -14.90 12.48 -3.29
CA GLY A 20 -15.16 11.63 -2.12
C GLY A 20 -16.58 11.77 -1.60
N GLY A 21 -16.78 11.61 -0.28
CA GLY A 21 -18.09 11.59 0.34
C GLY A 21 -18.89 12.87 0.16
N ASP A 22 -18.27 14.04 0.34
CA ASP A 22 -18.96 15.33 0.14
C ASP A 22 -19.34 15.57 -1.31
N TYR A 23 -18.50 15.15 -2.23
CA TYR A 23 -18.80 15.21 -3.66
C TYR A 23 -19.97 14.27 -4.02
N TYR A 24 -19.98 13.06 -3.43
CA TYR A 24 -21.07 12.10 -3.60
C TYR A 24 -22.40 12.64 -3.11
N ARG A 25 -22.45 13.28 -1.93
CA ARG A 25 -23.68 13.88 -1.40
C ARG A 25 -24.28 14.94 -2.33
N LYS A 26 -23.45 15.66 -3.05
CA LYS A 26 -23.88 16.72 -3.98
C LYS A 26 -24.25 16.17 -5.36
N ASN A 27 -23.52 15.18 -5.86
CA ASN A 27 -23.55 14.81 -7.27
C ASN A 27 -24.03 13.36 -7.51
N GLY A 28 -24.16 12.52 -6.47
CA GLY A 28 -24.52 11.11 -6.58
C GLY A 28 -23.41 10.19 -7.10
N ILE A 29 -22.20 10.72 -7.32
CA ILE A 29 -21.02 10.01 -7.79
C ILE A 29 -19.80 10.45 -6.96
N MET A 30 -18.82 9.59 -6.78
CA MET A 30 -17.64 9.85 -5.93
C MET A 30 -16.61 10.78 -6.58
N MET A 31 -16.57 10.87 -7.91
CA MET A 31 -15.72 11.72 -8.73
C MET A 31 -16.41 11.96 -10.09
N PRO A 32 -16.01 12.98 -10.86
CA PRO A 32 -16.53 13.21 -12.22
C PRO A 32 -16.31 12.00 -13.14
N GLU A 33 -17.11 11.88 -14.17
CA GLU A 33 -16.96 10.78 -15.14
C GLU A 33 -15.63 10.83 -15.87
N ASP A 34 -15.14 12.03 -16.20
CA ASP A 34 -13.86 12.32 -16.83
C ASP A 34 -12.69 12.46 -15.84
N GLY A 35 -12.93 12.23 -14.54
CA GLY A 35 -11.93 12.44 -13.50
C GLY A 35 -10.65 11.63 -13.69
N VAL A 36 -10.75 10.41 -14.22
CA VAL A 36 -9.55 9.61 -14.56
C VAL A 36 -8.72 10.29 -15.67
N GLU A 37 -9.39 10.84 -16.68
CA GLU A 37 -8.72 11.53 -17.77
C GLU A 37 -8.03 12.81 -17.29
N MET A 38 -8.69 13.56 -16.38
CA MET A 38 -8.10 14.75 -15.75
C MET A 38 -6.80 14.41 -15.02
N LEU A 39 -6.74 13.26 -14.33
CA LEU A 39 -5.56 12.84 -13.55
C LEU A 39 -4.35 12.50 -14.42
N LYS A 40 -4.51 12.13 -15.68
CA LYS A 40 -3.41 11.76 -16.59
C LYS A 40 -2.41 12.88 -16.84
N SER A 41 -2.79 14.14 -16.62
CA SER A 41 -1.93 15.31 -16.82
C SER A 41 -0.97 15.60 -15.66
N TYR A 42 -1.06 14.86 -14.55
CA TYR A 42 -0.22 15.04 -13.36
C TYR A 42 0.92 14.03 -13.32
N ASP A 43 2.03 14.39 -12.66
CA ASP A 43 3.18 13.49 -12.50
C ASP A 43 2.90 12.37 -11.49
N SER A 44 2.06 12.66 -10.49
CA SER A 44 1.74 11.72 -9.42
C SER A 44 0.44 12.10 -8.70
N ILE A 45 -0.17 11.13 -8.06
CA ILE A 45 -1.38 11.31 -7.25
C ILE A 45 -1.04 11.02 -5.79
N TYR A 46 -1.32 11.97 -4.91
CA TYR A 46 -1.24 11.80 -3.47
C TYR A 46 -2.65 11.68 -2.91
N PHE A 47 -3.00 10.49 -2.45
CA PHE A 47 -4.36 10.13 -2.08
C PHE A 47 -4.50 10.05 -0.56
N GLY A 48 -5.66 10.42 -0.08
CA GLY A 48 -6.00 10.24 1.33
C GLY A 48 -6.72 8.92 1.56
N SER A 49 -8.00 8.99 1.94
CA SER A 49 -8.83 7.83 2.23
C SER A 49 -10.24 8.08 1.71
N ALA A 50 -10.86 7.05 1.15
CA ALA A 50 -12.13 7.19 0.41
C ALA A 50 -13.40 6.92 1.23
N GLY A 51 -13.30 6.35 2.41
CA GLY A 51 -14.45 5.96 3.21
C GLY A 51 -15.28 7.14 3.70
N ASP A 52 -16.55 6.89 3.98
CA ASP A 52 -17.50 7.83 4.58
C ASP A 52 -18.51 7.03 5.44
N PRO A 53 -18.82 7.46 6.69
CA PRO A 53 -19.65 6.68 7.60
C PRO A 53 -21.09 6.49 7.11
N ASP A 54 -21.58 7.40 6.27
CA ASP A 54 -22.98 7.41 5.78
C ASP A 54 -23.10 6.82 4.38
N ILE A 55 -21.98 6.44 3.74
CA ILE A 55 -21.97 5.89 2.38
C ILE A 55 -21.39 4.47 2.42
N PRO A 56 -22.09 3.46 1.86
CA PRO A 56 -21.61 2.09 1.85
C PRO A 56 -20.19 1.95 1.24
N ASP A 57 -19.35 1.14 1.86
CA ASP A 57 -17.93 0.97 1.48
C ASP A 57 -17.74 0.56 0.02
N HIS A 58 -18.63 -0.27 -0.52
CA HIS A 58 -18.55 -0.67 -1.93
C HIS A 58 -18.82 0.52 -2.89
N ILE A 59 -19.53 1.57 -2.48
CA ILE A 59 -19.72 2.79 -3.28
C ILE A 59 -18.45 3.65 -3.20
N THR A 60 -17.94 3.89 -1.99
CA THR A 60 -16.77 4.75 -1.79
C THR A 60 -15.53 4.16 -2.43
N LEU A 61 -15.29 2.86 -2.27
CA LEU A 61 -14.12 2.17 -2.81
C LEU A 61 -14.16 2.06 -4.34
N TRP A 62 -15.27 1.55 -4.90
CA TRP A 62 -15.43 1.35 -6.34
C TRP A 62 -15.61 2.66 -7.11
N GLY A 63 -16.26 3.65 -6.49
CA GLY A 63 -16.53 4.93 -7.13
C GLY A 63 -15.35 5.89 -7.21
N LEU A 64 -14.30 5.66 -6.41
CA LEU A 64 -13.15 6.56 -6.35
C LEU A 64 -11.83 5.80 -6.50
N ARG A 65 -11.37 5.11 -5.45
CA ARG A 65 -10.03 4.51 -5.41
C ARG A 65 -9.81 3.47 -6.51
N LEU A 66 -10.69 2.48 -6.60
CA LEU A 66 -10.58 1.44 -7.63
C LEU A 66 -10.77 2.00 -9.04
N LYS A 67 -11.68 2.98 -9.22
CA LYS A 67 -11.88 3.64 -10.50
C LYS A 67 -10.59 4.33 -10.99
N ILE A 68 -9.84 4.97 -10.09
CA ILE A 68 -8.53 5.58 -10.41
C ILE A 68 -7.50 4.49 -10.74
N CYS A 69 -7.33 3.49 -9.85
CA CYS A 69 -6.35 2.43 -10.05
C CYS A 69 -6.55 1.67 -11.37
N GLN A 70 -7.78 1.28 -11.66
CA GLN A 70 -8.12 0.54 -12.88
C GLN A 70 -8.05 1.43 -14.12
N GLY A 71 -8.54 2.67 -14.04
CA GLY A 71 -8.55 3.59 -15.18
C GLY A 71 -7.16 4.08 -15.59
N LEU A 72 -6.19 4.08 -14.66
CA LEU A 72 -4.80 4.42 -14.92
C LEU A 72 -3.88 3.18 -15.03
N ASP A 73 -4.45 1.99 -15.09
CA ASP A 73 -3.73 0.70 -15.14
C ASP A 73 -2.58 0.62 -14.11
N GLN A 74 -2.86 1.07 -12.88
CA GLN A 74 -1.95 0.97 -11.75
C GLN A 74 -1.94 -0.47 -11.23
N TYR A 75 -1.39 -1.38 -12.02
CA TYR A 75 -1.53 -2.83 -11.83
C TYR A 75 -0.67 -3.42 -10.71
N ALA A 76 0.34 -2.69 -10.26
CA ALA A 76 1.20 -3.12 -9.17
C ALA A 76 0.94 -2.28 -7.92
N ASN A 77 0.61 -2.94 -6.80
CA ASN A 77 0.53 -2.28 -5.52
C ASN A 77 1.73 -2.70 -4.66
N LEU A 78 2.60 -1.73 -4.37
CA LEU A 78 3.81 -1.93 -3.58
C LEU A 78 3.58 -1.50 -2.14
N ARG A 79 3.83 -2.39 -1.19
CA ARG A 79 3.68 -2.17 0.25
C ARG A 79 4.96 -2.56 0.99
N PRO A 80 5.87 -1.62 1.24
CA PRO A 80 7.02 -1.88 2.10
C PRO A 80 6.57 -1.99 3.56
N VAL A 81 7.18 -2.92 4.28
CA VAL A 81 6.93 -3.17 5.70
C VAL A 81 8.26 -3.21 6.42
N LYS A 82 8.46 -2.33 7.39
CA LYS A 82 9.70 -2.24 8.15
C LYS A 82 9.40 -1.94 9.61
N LEU A 83 10.03 -2.64 10.50
CA LEU A 83 10.04 -2.25 11.90
C LEU A 83 10.95 -1.03 12.06
N LEU A 84 10.35 0.14 12.19
CA LEU A 84 11.09 1.40 12.30
C LEU A 84 11.89 1.48 13.61
N PRO A 85 13.05 2.18 13.62
CA PRO A 85 13.83 2.41 14.83
C PRO A 85 12.96 2.97 15.96
N GLY A 86 13.08 2.37 17.14
CA GLY A 86 12.32 2.79 18.32
C GLY A 86 10.89 2.25 18.41
N ILE A 87 10.35 1.65 17.38
CA ILE A 87 9.01 1.03 17.41
C ILE A 87 9.10 -0.40 17.93
N SER A 88 8.09 -0.81 18.67
CA SER A 88 7.98 -2.17 19.22
C SER A 88 7.05 -3.02 18.38
N SER A 89 7.51 -4.21 18.00
CA SER A 89 6.66 -5.25 17.41
C SER A 89 5.87 -5.98 18.51
N PRO A 90 4.66 -6.46 18.24
CA PRO A 90 3.96 -7.38 19.15
C PRO A 90 4.64 -8.76 19.22
N LEU A 91 5.55 -9.07 18.32
CA LEU A 91 6.29 -10.32 18.32
C LEU A 91 7.40 -10.32 19.38
N LYS A 92 7.60 -11.45 20.04
CA LYS A 92 8.69 -11.64 21.01
C LYS A 92 10.05 -11.76 20.31
N ASN A 93 11.08 -11.11 20.88
CA ASN A 93 12.48 -11.23 20.42
C ASN A 93 12.75 -10.82 18.97
N VAL A 94 11.94 -9.91 18.42
CA VAL A 94 12.13 -9.35 17.08
C VAL A 94 12.92 -8.04 17.17
N LYS A 95 13.90 -7.88 16.30
CA LYS A 95 14.75 -6.68 16.16
C LYS A 95 14.34 -5.91 14.90
N GLU A 96 14.73 -4.66 14.80
CA GLU A 96 14.44 -3.78 13.66
C GLU A 96 14.73 -4.42 12.28
N LYS A 97 15.85 -5.15 12.18
CA LYS A 97 16.26 -5.82 10.92
C LYS A 97 15.51 -7.12 10.61
N ASP A 98 14.70 -7.60 11.52
CA ASP A 98 14.00 -8.88 11.37
C ASP A 98 12.69 -8.74 10.60
N ILE A 99 12.16 -7.52 10.52
CA ILE A 99 11.00 -7.15 9.68
C ILE A 99 11.47 -6.04 8.73
N ASP A 100 11.78 -6.43 7.53
CA ASP A 100 12.07 -5.58 6.37
C ASP A 100 11.61 -6.33 5.13
N TRP A 101 10.32 -6.19 4.82
CA TRP A 101 9.63 -6.92 3.77
C TRP A 101 9.14 -5.98 2.69
N SER A 102 8.96 -6.50 1.49
CA SER A 102 8.31 -5.81 0.37
C SER A 102 7.21 -6.70 -0.19
N PHE A 103 5.96 -6.28 -0.04
CA PHE A 103 4.81 -6.99 -0.63
C PHE A 103 4.46 -6.36 -1.97
N ILE A 104 4.37 -7.19 -2.99
CA ILE A 104 3.89 -6.85 -4.32
C ILE A 104 2.53 -7.49 -4.52
N ARG A 105 1.50 -6.65 -4.52
CA ARG A 105 0.10 -7.03 -4.68
C ARG A 105 -0.31 -6.78 -6.12
N GLU A 106 -0.89 -7.79 -6.77
CA GLU A 106 -1.62 -7.58 -8.01
C GLU A 106 -2.80 -6.64 -7.73
N ASN A 107 -3.03 -5.63 -8.55
CA ASN A 107 -3.93 -4.52 -8.21
C ASN A 107 -5.07 -4.29 -9.23
N SER A 108 -5.20 -5.14 -10.23
CA SER A 108 -6.14 -4.96 -11.35
C SER A 108 -7.16 -6.09 -11.53
N GLU A 109 -6.90 -7.25 -10.99
CA GLU A 109 -7.65 -8.48 -11.20
C GLU A 109 -8.04 -9.16 -9.88
N GLY A 110 -8.30 -10.46 -9.94
CA GLY A 110 -8.65 -11.27 -8.79
C GLY A 110 -10.09 -11.06 -8.34
N GLU A 111 -10.29 -11.04 -7.05
CA GLU A 111 -11.57 -10.83 -6.40
C GLU A 111 -12.08 -9.39 -6.60
N TYR A 112 -11.19 -8.46 -6.94
CA TYR A 112 -11.51 -7.07 -7.25
C TYR A 112 -11.74 -6.83 -8.76
N SER A 113 -11.99 -7.88 -9.55
CA SER A 113 -12.36 -7.75 -10.97
C SER A 113 -13.74 -7.12 -11.19
N GLY A 114 -14.59 -7.14 -10.16
CA GLY A 114 -15.96 -6.63 -10.24
C GLY A 114 -16.94 -7.50 -11.03
N ILE A 115 -16.55 -8.73 -11.35
CA ILE A 115 -17.40 -9.69 -12.08
C ILE A 115 -18.25 -10.47 -11.09
N GLY A 116 -19.56 -10.34 -11.21
CA GLY A 116 -20.47 -11.05 -10.35
C GLY A 116 -21.92 -10.61 -10.57
N GLY A 117 -22.78 -11.02 -9.65
CA GLY A 117 -24.20 -10.65 -9.71
C GLY A 117 -24.96 -11.14 -8.52
N ARG A 118 -26.15 -10.55 -8.35
CA ARG A 118 -27.10 -10.95 -7.32
C ARG A 118 -28.51 -11.05 -7.90
N SER A 119 -29.19 -12.14 -7.62
CA SER A 119 -30.57 -12.39 -8.03
C SER A 119 -31.48 -12.65 -6.84
N HIS A 120 -32.79 -12.42 -7.01
CA HIS A 120 -33.81 -12.66 -5.99
C HIS A 120 -33.59 -11.88 -4.68
N LYS A 121 -33.00 -10.68 -4.76
CA LYS A 121 -32.74 -9.82 -3.59
C LYS A 121 -34.02 -9.57 -2.78
N GLY A 122 -33.96 -9.88 -1.48
CA GLY A 122 -35.10 -9.71 -0.56
C GLY A 122 -36.03 -10.93 -0.46
N TYR A 123 -35.77 -12.02 -1.19
CA TYR A 123 -36.48 -13.28 -1.09
C TYR A 123 -35.65 -14.33 -0.30
N SER A 124 -36.33 -15.39 0.15
CA SER A 124 -35.67 -16.47 0.91
C SER A 124 -34.58 -17.24 0.12
N HIS A 125 -34.60 -17.12 -1.20
CA HIS A 125 -33.64 -17.72 -2.15
C HIS A 125 -32.73 -16.65 -2.80
N ASP A 126 -32.50 -15.56 -2.11
CA ASP A 126 -31.54 -14.54 -2.49
C ASP A 126 -30.16 -15.19 -2.76
N THR A 127 -29.61 -14.95 -3.93
CA THR A 127 -28.37 -15.60 -4.37
C THR A 127 -27.41 -14.56 -4.92
N SER A 128 -26.15 -14.62 -4.47
CA SER A 128 -25.06 -13.76 -4.96
C SER A 128 -23.87 -14.60 -5.41
N MET A 129 -23.14 -14.08 -6.39
CA MET A 129 -21.92 -14.66 -6.91
C MET A 129 -20.91 -13.56 -7.20
N ASP A 130 -19.67 -13.74 -6.70
CA ASP A 130 -18.52 -12.96 -7.09
C ASP A 130 -17.51 -13.90 -7.77
N VAL A 131 -16.89 -13.44 -8.86
CA VAL A 131 -15.97 -14.26 -9.68
C VAL A 131 -14.56 -13.72 -9.51
N THR A 132 -13.65 -14.59 -9.07
CA THR A 132 -12.22 -14.32 -9.10
C THR A 132 -11.70 -14.56 -10.52
N LEU A 133 -11.23 -13.52 -11.17
CA LEU A 133 -10.68 -13.58 -12.53
C LEU A 133 -9.16 -13.34 -12.50
N PHE A 134 -8.41 -14.22 -13.14
CA PHE A 134 -7.00 -14.03 -13.42
C PHE A 134 -6.74 -14.19 -14.92
N THR A 135 -6.01 -13.25 -15.50
CA THR A 135 -5.48 -13.41 -16.87
C THR A 135 -4.00 -13.77 -16.81
N ARG A 136 -3.52 -14.53 -17.80
CA ARG A 136 -2.08 -14.80 -17.93
C ARG A 136 -1.27 -13.49 -17.97
N HIS A 137 -1.77 -12.49 -18.71
CA HIS A 137 -1.12 -11.20 -18.85
C HIS A 137 -0.96 -10.49 -17.48
N GLY A 138 -2.04 -10.40 -16.69
CA GLY A 138 -2.02 -9.75 -15.36
C GLY A 138 -1.08 -10.46 -14.39
N VAL A 139 -1.15 -11.80 -14.35
CA VAL A 139 -0.31 -12.63 -13.48
C VAL A 139 1.17 -12.51 -13.86
N GLU A 140 1.49 -12.60 -15.16
CA GLU A 140 2.87 -12.53 -15.64
C GLU A 140 3.51 -11.17 -15.37
N ARG A 141 2.80 -10.05 -15.66
CA ARG A 141 3.34 -8.71 -15.46
C ARG A 141 3.62 -8.38 -13.99
N ILE A 142 2.73 -8.79 -13.07
CA ILE A 142 2.96 -8.54 -11.65
C ILE A 142 4.10 -9.40 -11.10
N GLN A 143 4.24 -10.64 -11.55
CA GLN A 143 5.34 -11.50 -11.14
C GLN A 143 6.68 -10.99 -11.68
N LYS A 144 6.77 -10.55 -12.94
CA LYS A 144 7.97 -9.89 -13.48
C LYS A 144 8.36 -8.67 -12.64
N TYR A 145 7.41 -7.80 -12.32
CA TYR A 145 7.67 -6.66 -11.47
C TYR A 145 8.19 -7.09 -10.08
N ALA A 146 7.61 -8.12 -9.48
CA ALA A 146 8.06 -8.65 -8.20
C ALA A 146 9.49 -9.22 -8.25
N PHE A 147 9.86 -9.89 -9.35
CA PHE A 147 11.23 -10.35 -9.57
C PHE A 147 12.21 -9.19 -9.67
N GLU A 148 11.88 -8.09 -10.37
CA GLU A 148 12.73 -6.89 -10.43
C GLU A 148 12.91 -6.25 -9.06
N ILE A 149 11.84 -6.13 -8.27
CA ILE A 149 11.95 -5.65 -6.89
C ILE A 149 12.84 -6.57 -6.05
N ALA A 150 12.62 -7.88 -6.09
CA ALA A 150 13.43 -8.84 -5.35
C ALA A 150 14.92 -8.78 -5.77
N ARG A 151 15.19 -8.67 -7.07
CA ARG A 151 16.54 -8.53 -7.63
C ARG A 151 17.26 -7.28 -7.10
N SER A 152 16.54 -6.18 -6.88
CA SER A 152 17.09 -4.93 -6.35
C SER A 152 17.42 -4.99 -4.86
N ARG A 153 16.86 -5.94 -4.11
CA ARG A 153 17.07 -6.11 -2.68
C ARG A 153 18.31 -6.98 -2.38
N PRO A 154 19.01 -6.72 -1.26
CA PRO A 154 20.27 -7.43 -0.95
C PRO A 154 20.11 -8.96 -0.84
N ARG A 155 18.99 -9.46 -0.36
CA ARG A 155 18.75 -10.89 -0.15
C ARG A 155 18.32 -11.63 -1.40
N LYS A 156 17.76 -10.92 -2.37
CA LYS A 156 17.26 -11.47 -3.64
C LYS A 156 16.38 -12.71 -3.44
N LEU A 157 15.45 -12.65 -2.50
CA LEU A 157 14.52 -13.73 -2.20
C LEU A 157 13.10 -13.28 -2.54
N LEU A 158 12.41 -14.06 -3.39
CA LEU A 158 11.01 -13.84 -3.74
C LEU A 158 10.17 -15.04 -3.33
N THR A 159 9.17 -14.80 -2.49
CA THR A 159 8.17 -15.81 -2.11
C THR A 159 6.86 -15.57 -2.86
N LEU A 160 6.42 -16.55 -3.65
CA LEU A 160 5.07 -16.59 -4.20
C LEU A 160 4.08 -17.02 -3.13
N VAL A 161 3.06 -16.23 -2.88
CA VAL A 161 1.92 -16.65 -2.06
C VAL A 161 0.76 -17.09 -2.93
N THR A 162 0.28 -18.30 -2.69
CA THR A 162 -0.73 -18.97 -3.49
C THR A 162 -1.78 -19.68 -2.63
N LYS A 163 -2.86 -20.15 -3.22
CA LYS A 163 -3.82 -21.10 -2.62
C LYS A 163 -4.19 -22.19 -3.64
N SER A 164 -3.23 -22.67 -4.40
CA SER A 164 -3.42 -23.61 -5.51
C SER A 164 -3.98 -24.98 -5.08
N ASN A 165 -3.85 -25.33 -3.80
CA ASN A 165 -4.50 -26.53 -3.25
C ASN A 165 -6.02 -26.42 -3.11
N ALA A 166 -6.59 -25.21 -3.18
CA ALA A 166 -8.03 -24.93 -3.11
C ALA A 166 -8.55 -24.29 -4.42
N GLN A 167 -7.89 -23.27 -4.91
CA GLN A 167 -8.23 -22.56 -6.15
C GLN A 167 -7.48 -23.19 -7.33
N ARG A 168 -7.92 -24.39 -7.70
CA ARG A 168 -7.21 -25.32 -8.61
C ARG A 168 -7.06 -24.86 -10.06
N HIS A 169 -7.64 -23.77 -10.47
CA HIS A 169 -7.50 -23.20 -11.82
C HIS A 169 -6.65 -21.91 -11.76
N GLY A 170 -7.15 -20.86 -11.15
CA GLY A 170 -6.48 -19.57 -11.13
C GLY A 170 -5.13 -19.60 -10.40
N MET A 171 -5.08 -20.16 -9.20
CA MET A 171 -3.82 -20.21 -8.44
C MET A 171 -2.82 -21.24 -8.96
N VAL A 172 -3.29 -22.31 -9.64
CA VAL A 172 -2.38 -23.23 -10.36
C VAL A 172 -1.72 -22.50 -11.53
N MET A 173 -2.47 -21.69 -12.27
CA MET A 173 -1.90 -20.84 -13.32
C MET A 173 -0.88 -19.84 -12.75
N TRP A 174 -1.12 -19.28 -11.57
CA TRP A 174 -0.15 -18.42 -10.86
C TRP A 174 1.16 -19.16 -10.57
N ASP A 175 1.07 -20.41 -10.09
CA ASP A 175 2.24 -21.25 -9.79
C ASP A 175 3.03 -21.58 -11.07
N GLU A 176 2.33 -21.93 -12.15
CA GLU A 176 2.93 -22.26 -13.46
C GLU A 176 3.68 -21.07 -14.05
N ILE A 177 3.03 -19.89 -14.09
CA ILE A 177 3.65 -18.67 -14.62
C ILE A 177 4.87 -18.27 -13.77
N PHE A 178 4.78 -18.43 -12.42
CA PHE A 178 5.92 -18.15 -11.55
C PHE A 178 7.12 -19.03 -11.87
N ALA A 179 6.89 -20.31 -12.11
CA ALA A 179 7.97 -21.21 -12.50
C ALA A 179 8.56 -20.85 -13.88
N GLU A 180 7.73 -20.41 -14.83
CA GLU A 180 8.20 -19.95 -16.14
C GLU A 180 9.02 -18.66 -16.02
N VAL A 181 8.49 -17.62 -15.37
CA VAL A 181 9.16 -16.32 -15.22
C VAL A 181 10.47 -16.44 -14.42
N SER A 182 10.53 -17.33 -13.43
CA SER A 182 11.74 -17.53 -12.62
C SER A 182 12.96 -17.95 -13.43
N GLN A 183 12.78 -18.52 -14.61
CA GLN A 183 13.88 -18.96 -15.49
C GLN A 183 14.70 -17.78 -16.03
N ASP A 184 14.07 -16.59 -16.14
CA ASP A 184 14.72 -15.35 -16.59
C ASP A 184 15.43 -14.62 -15.44
N TYR A 185 15.21 -15.05 -14.19
CA TYR A 185 15.69 -14.41 -12.97
C TYR A 185 16.50 -15.36 -12.08
N ARG A 186 17.47 -16.09 -12.67
CA ARG A 186 18.25 -17.13 -11.99
C ARG A 186 19.11 -16.61 -10.82
N ASP A 187 19.29 -15.31 -10.73
CA ASP A 187 19.98 -14.63 -9.62
C ASP A 187 19.06 -14.33 -8.43
N VAL A 188 17.75 -14.61 -8.55
CA VAL A 188 16.77 -14.48 -7.48
C VAL A 188 16.41 -15.86 -6.93
N THR A 189 16.55 -16.03 -5.63
CA THR A 189 16.08 -17.24 -4.96
C THR A 189 14.56 -17.22 -4.83
N THR A 190 13.93 -18.31 -5.19
CA THR A 190 12.45 -18.41 -5.17
C THR A 190 11.95 -19.36 -4.10
N ASP A 191 10.82 -19.03 -3.53
CA ASP A 191 10.07 -19.82 -2.57
C ASP A 191 8.57 -19.75 -2.86
N LYS A 192 7.81 -20.74 -2.43
CA LYS A 192 6.35 -20.78 -2.60
C LYS A 192 5.66 -21.20 -1.31
N MET A 193 4.64 -20.45 -0.90
CA MET A 193 3.85 -20.74 0.27
C MET A 193 2.35 -20.65 0.02
N LEU A 194 1.58 -21.48 0.70
CA LEU A 194 0.13 -21.26 0.81
C LEU A 194 -0.13 -20.07 1.73
N VAL A 195 -1.18 -19.29 1.44
CA VAL A 195 -1.48 -18.04 2.15
C VAL A 195 -1.65 -18.24 3.66
N ASP A 196 -2.29 -19.30 4.08
CA ASP A 196 -2.43 -19.67 5.51
C ASP A 196 -1.09 -20.02 6.16
N ALA A 197 -0.22 -20.74 5.48
CA ALA A 197 1.14 -21.01 5.95
C ALA A 197 1.98 -19.72 6.01
N MET A 198 1.77 -18.79 5.08
CA MET A 198 2.43 -17.49 5.11
C MET A 198 2.08 -16.67 6.34
N THR A 199 0.80 -16.63 6.77
CA THR A 199 0.42 -15.96 8.03
C THR A 199 1.17 -16.55 9.24
N THR A 200 1.34 -17.86 9.28
CA THR A 200 2.10 -18.55 10.32
C THR A 200 3.59 -18.15 10.27
N ARG A 201 4.19 -18.14 9.07
CA ARG A 201 5.60 -17.75 8.87
C ARG A 201 5.86 -16.32 9.30
N MET A 202 4.96 -15.39 9.01
CA MET A 202 5.07 -13.98 9.40
C MET A 202 5.17 -13.83 10.93
N VAL A 203 4.53 -14.71 11.69
CA VAL A 203 4.55 -14.68 13.16
C VAL A 203 5.74 -15.44 13.74
N LEU A 204 6.03 -16.63 13.22
CA LEU A 204 7.00 -17.56 13.82
C LEU A 204 8.43 -17.36 13.31
N ASP A 205 8.60 -16.95 12.05
CA ASP A 205 9.93 -16.78 11.43
C ASP A 205 9.97 -15.54 10.51
N PRO A 206 9.75 -14.33 11.06
CA PRO A 206 9.70 -13.10 10.29
C PRO A 206 10.99 -12.81 9.51
N LYS A 207 12.14 -13.27 10.01
CA LYS A 207 13.46 -13.07 9.38
C LYS A 207 13.62 -13.78 8.04
N SER A 208 12.84 -14.84 7.80
CA SER A 208 12.93 -15.63 6.57
C SER A 208 12.24 -14.95 5.38
N ILE A 209 11.46 -13.89 5.61
CA ILE A 209 10.69 -13.18 4.59
C ILE A 209 11.49 -12.00 4.05
N ASP A 210 11.44 -11.78 2.72
CA ASP A 210 12.06 -10.63 2.05
C ASP A 210 11.07 -9.95 1.11
N THR A 211 10.95 -10.45 -0.12
CA THR A 211 9.98 -9.99 -1.11
C THR A 211 8.87 -11.01 -1.26
N VAL A 212 7.64 -10.56 -1.33
CA VAL A 212 6.45 -11.40 -1.44
C VAL A 212 5.59 -10.93 -2.60
N VAL A 213 5.18 -11.85 -3.48
CA VAL A 213 4.17 -11.57 -4.50
C VAL A 213 2.91 -12.38 -4.22
N ALA A 214 1.76 -11.73 -4.33
CA ALA A 214 0.46 -12.34 -4.08
C ALA A 214 -0.65 -11.71 -4.92
N SER A 215 -1.76 -12.45 -5.05
CA SER A 215 -2.99 -11.92 -5.64
C SER A 215 -3.55 -10.75 -4.83
N ASN A 216 -4.49 -10.06 -5.41
CA ASN A 216 -5.10 -8.86 -4.83
C ASN A 216 -5.60 -9.09 -3.41
N LEU A 217 -6.49 -10.06 -3.20
CA LEU A 217 -7.07 -10.34 -1.88
C LEU A 217 -6.06 -10.93 -0.89
N HIS A 218 -5.22 -11.87 -1.34
CA HIS A 218 -4.22 -12.47 -0.45
C HIS A 218 -3.24 -11.44 0.09
N ALA A 219 -2.74 -10.56 -0.77
CA ALA A 219 -1.82 -9.51 -0.35
C ALA A 219 -2.49 -8.47 0.55
N ASP A 220 -3.77 -8.15 0.32
CA ASP A 220 -4.52 -7.23 1.17
C ASP A 220 -4.54 -7.72 2.62
N ILE A 221 -4.97 -8.96 2.83
CA ILE A 221 -5.03 -9.57 4.17
C ILE A 221 -3.64 -9.68 4.81
N LEU A 222 -2.64 -10.13 4.04
CA LEU A 222 -1.29 -10.31 4.57
C LEU A 222 -0.62 -9.00 4.96
N THR A 223 -0.88 -7.92 4.24
CA THR A 223 -0.23 -6.63 4.51
C THR A 223 -0.83 -5.90 5.70
N ASP A 224 -2.09 -6.12 6.05
CA ASP A 224 -2.68 -5.63 7.29
C ASP A 224 -2.06 -6.34 8.50
N LEU A 225 -1.87 -7.67 8.39
CA LEU A 225 -1.11 -8.41 9.39
C LEU A 225 0.34 -7.90 9.47
N ALA A 226 1.01 -7.69 8.33
CA ALA A 226 2.38 -7.20 8.28
C ALA A 226 2.54 -5.83 8.95
N ALA A 227 1.62 -4.90 8.68
CA ALA A 227 1.60 -3.58 9.32
C ALA A 227 1.44 -3.69 10.84
N SER A 228 0.53 -4.55 11.31
CA SER A 228 0.35 -4.82 12.73
C SER A 228 1.61 -5.41 13.38
N LEU A 229 2.29 -6.33 12.70
CA LEU A 229 3.55 -6.94 13.18
C LEU A 229 4.72 -5.96 13.17
N SER A 230 4.70 -4.94 12.32
CA SER A 230 5.70 -3.86 12.31
C SER A 230 5.41 -2.73 13.30
N GLY A 231 4.35 -2.84 14.08
CA GLY A 231 4.03 -1.96 15.20
C GLY A 231 2.72 -1.20 15.09
N SER A 232 2.30 -0.76 13.91
CA SER A 232 1.01 -0.08 13.69
C SER A 232 0.64 -0.01 12.21
N MET A 233 -0.65 -0.10 11.92
CA MET A 233 -1.18 0.24 10.59
C MET A 233 -1.02 1.71 10.25
N GLY A 234 -0.95 2.59 11.26
CA GLY A 234 -0.79 4.04 11.07
C GLY A 234 0.55 4.48 10.48
N ILE A 235 1.55 3.57 10.41
CA ILE A 235 2.85 3.86 9.77
C ILE A 235 2.98 3.31 8.35
N ALA A 236 2.08 2.45 7.92
CA ALA A 236 2.24 1.68 6.70
C ALA A 236 1.81 2.47 5.45
N PRO A 237 2.71 2.61 4.46
CA PRO A 237 2.42 3.25 3.19
C PRO A 237 1.97 2.25 2.13
N THR A 238 1.46 2.76 1.03
CA THR A 238 1.27 1.98 -0.19
C THR A 238 1.45 2.84 -1.45
N GLY A 239 1.95 2.23 -2.52
CA GLY A 239 1.99 2.81 -3.84
C GLY A 239 1.20 1.96 -4.83
N ASN A 240 0.21 2.57 -5.48
CA ASN A 240 -0.48 1.99 -6.63
C ASN A 240 0.24 2.45 -7.88
N LEU A 241 0.95 1.56 -8.53
CA LEU A 241 1.95 1.90 -9.54
C LEU A 241 1.52 1.44 -10.93
N ASP A 242 1.79 2.27 -11.92
CA ASP A 242 2.02 1.84 -13.30
C ASP A 242 3.53 1.71 -13.51
N PRO A 243 4.13 0.52 -13.36
CA PRO A 243 5.56 0.32 -13.52
C PRO A 243 6.10 0.70 -14.91
N ASP A 244 5.23 0.69 -15.92
CA ASP A 244 5.57 1.10 -17.29
C ASP A 244 5.59 2.62 -17.47
N LYS A 245 5.18 3.38 -16.43
CA LYS A 245 5.16 4.85 -16.40
C LYS A 245 4.34 5.50 -17.54
N ARG A 246 3.27 4.84 -17.99
CA ARG A 246 2.34 5.38 -18.99
C ARG A 246 1.36 6.39 -18.38
N HIS A 247 1.07 6.19 -17.09
CA HIS A 247 0.13 7.00 -16.31
C HIS A 247 0.70 7.32 -14.93
N PRO A 248 0.19 8.38 -14.26
CA PRO A 248 0.63 8.70 -12.91
C PRO A 248 0.33 7.58 -11.91
N SER A 249 1.29 7.31 -11.05
CA SER A 249 1.11 6.42 -9.90
C SER A 249 0.44 7.14 -8.74
N MET A 250 -0.25 6.40 -7.87
CA MET A 250 -0.97 6.94 -6.72
C MET A 250 -0.39 6.40 -5.40
N PHE A 251 -0.15 7.30 -4.45
CA PHE A 251 0.44 7.00 -3.15
C PHE A 251 -0.50 7.38 -2.03
N GLU A 252 -0.71 6.47 -1.08
CA GLU A 252 -1.66 6.60 0.02
C GLU A 252 -1.18 5.81 1.25
N PRO A 253 -1.60 6.14 2.48
CA PRO A 253 -1.44 5.23 3.61
C PRO A 253 -2.32 3.99 3.41
N ILE A 254 -1.91 2.86 4.00
CA ILE A 254 -2.67 1.60 3.87
C ILE A 254 -4.00 1.62 4.63
N HIS A 255 -4.05 2.38 5.74
CA HIS A 255 -5.23 2.46 6.59
C HIS A 255 -6.40 3.20 5.93
N GLY A 256 -7.63 2.86 6.32
CA GLY A 256 -8.85 3.55 5.89
C GLY A 256 -9.08 4.89 6.62
N SER A 257 -10.32 5.38 6.54
CA SER A 257 -10.72 6.71 7.02
C SER A 257 -10.80 6.86 8.54
N ALA A 258 -10.78 5.78 9.32
CA ALA A 258 -10.78 5.77 10.78
C ALA A 258 -11.81 6.75 11.40
N PHE A 259 -13.09 6.53 11.09
CA PHE A 259 -14.19 7.44 11.47
C PHE A 259 -14.30 7.71 12.96
N ASP A 260 -13.90 6.74 13.78
CA ASP A 260 -13.89 6.83 15.24
C ASP A 260 -12.96 7.93 15.77
N ILE A 261 -11.92 8.29 15.03
CA ILE A 261 -10.97 9.35 15.37
C ILE A 261 -11.04 10.58 14.46
N MET A 262 -11.92 10.60 13.48
CA MET A 262 -12.07 11.71 12.54
C MET A 262 -12.35 13.02 13.26
N GLY A 263 -11.65 14.10 12.91
CA GLY A 263 -11.81 15.44 13.52
C GLY A 263 -11.19 15.60 14.91
N LYS A 264 -10.66 14.53 15.54
CA LYS A 264 -10.08 14.61 16.89
C LYS A 264 -8.61 15.09 16.92
N GLY A 265 -7.97 15.23 15.76
CA GLY A 265 -6.57 15.66 15.67
C GLY A 265 -5.54 14.69 16.25
N ILE A 266 -5.87 13.39 16.32
CA ILE A 266 -5.05 12.34 16.93
C ILE A 266 -4.60 11.24 15.96
N ALA A 267 -4.93 11.35 14.68
CA ALA A 267 -4.50 10.42 13.66
C ALA A 267 -2.97 10.45 13.50
N ASN A 268 -2.39 9.27 13.30
CA ASN A 268 -0.96 9.12 13.02
C ASN A 268 -0.66 9.55 11.58
N PRO A 269 0.17 10.58 11.32
CA PRO A 269 0.47 11.03 9.97
C PRO A 269 1.65 10.30 9.32
N ILE A 270 2.32 9.37 10.02
CA ILE A 270 3.56 8.73 9.54
C ILE A 270 3.31 7.91 8.27
N GLY A 271 2.19 7.19 8.18
CA GLY A 271 1.83 6.46 6.96
C GLY A 271 1.75 7.37 5.73
N SER A 272 1.17 8.57 5.90
CA SER A 272 1.12 9.59 4.85
C SER A 272 2.52 10.12 4.50
N TYR A 273 3.39 10.37 5.48
CA TYR A 273 4.77 10.79 5.20
C TYR A 273 5.56 9.71 4.48
N TRP A 274 5.42 8.45 4.87
CA TRP A 274 6.10 7.35 4.19
C TRP A 274 5.54 7.12 2.77
N SER A 275 4.24 7.33 2.55
CA SER A 275 3.67 7.37 1.20
C SER A 275 4.29 8.49 0.34
N SER A 276 4.59 9.65 0.96
CA SER A 276 5.34 10.73 0.28
C SER A 276 6.78 10.32 -0.04
N VAL A 277 7.44 9.52 0.80
CA VAL A 277 8.76 8.95 0.50
C VAL A 277 8.70 8.12 -0.78
N MET A 278 7.72 7.21 -0.88
CA MET A 278 7.54 6.37 -2.06
C MET A 278 7.21 7.20 -3.32
N MET A 279 6.39 8.25 -3.17
CA MET A 279 6.07 9.17 -4.26
C MET A 279 7.33 9.85 -4.79
N LEU A 280 8.15 10.41 -3.90
CA LEU A 280 9.39 11.07 -4.27
C LEU A 280 10.38 10.11 -4.94
N GLU A 281 10.50 8.87 -4.45
CA GLU A 281 11.31 7.83 -5.10
C GLU A 281 10.83 7.52 -6.52
N SER A 282 9.53 7.39 -6.71
CA SER A 282 8.92 7.11 -8.01
C SER A 282 9.17 8.25 -9.02
N LEU A 283 9.20 9.49 -8.54
CA LEU A 283 9.49 10.69 -9.34
C LEU A 283 11.00 10.93 -9.56
N GLY A 284 11.86 10.10 -8.97
CA GLY A 284 13.32 10.24 -9.09
C GLY A 284 13.95 11.25 -8.12
N GLU A 285 13.16 11.80 -7.19
CA GLU A 285 13.60 12.76 -6.17
C GLU A 285 14.27 12.07 -4.97
N VAL A 286 15.33 11.31 -5.28
CA VAL A 286 16.00 10.37 -4.34
C VAL A 286 16.55 11.07 -3.09
N ASN A 287 17.06 12.29 -3.20
CA ASN A 287 17.62 13.01 -2.05
C ASN A 287 16.51 13.45 -1.09
N ALA A 288 15.41 13.98 -1.63
CA ALA A 288 14.24 14.40 -0.85
C ALA A 288 13.58 13.19 -0.16
N SER A 289 13.44 12.08 -0.88
CA SER A 289 12.91 10.81 -0.36
C SER A 289 13.76 10.31 0.82
N LYS A 290 15.07 10.19 0.65
CA LYS A 290 15.99 9.76 1.73
C LYS A 290 15.94 10.69 2.94
N ARG A 291 15.92 12.01 2.73
CA ARG A 291 15.81 12.99 3.82
C ARG A 291 14.52 12.81 4.61
N LEU A 292 13.40 12.62 3.91
CA LEU A 292 12.11 12.39 4.55
C LEU A 292 12.09 11.08 5.34
N MET A 293 12.63 10.00 4.77
CA MET A 293 12.70 8.70 5.46
C MET A 293 13.58 8.77 6.72
N LEU A 294 14.75 9.42 6.63
CA LEU A 294 15.62 9.65 7.79
C LEU A 294 14.93 10.49 8.87
N ALA A 295 14.09 11.45 8.49
CA ALA A 295 13.32 12.23 9.46
C ALA A 295 12.26 11.37 10.15
N ILE A 296 11.58 10.48 9.46
CA ILE A 296 10.65 9.50 10.05
C ILE A 296 11.40 8.59 11.04
N GLU A 297 12.52 7.99 10.61
CA GLU A 297 13.32 7.11 11.46
C GLU A 297 13.87 7.83 12.71
N LYS A 298 14.27 9.09 12.56
CA LYS A 298 14.71 9.91 13.70
C LYS A 298 13.57 10.20 14.67
N LEU A 299 12.38 10.61 14.16
CA LEU A 299 11.21 10.88 14.98
C LEU A 299 10.85 9.67 15.84
N THR A 300 10.78 8.48 15.21
CA THR A 300 10.40 7.24 15.90
C THR A 300 11.48 6.78 16.88
N SER A 301 12.76 6.91 16.53
CA SER A 301 13.87 6.50 17.41
C SER A 301 14.00 7.36 18.66
N GLU A 302 13.73 8.67 18.57
CA GLU A 302 13.80 9.59 19.72
C GLU A 302 12.66 9.38 20.73
N LYS A 303 11.52 8.84 20.30
CA LYS A 303 10.33 8.56 21.13
C LYS A 303 9.79 9.75 21.93
N LYS A 304 10.16 10.97 21.60
CA LYS A 304 9.73 12.18 22.31
C LYS A 304 8.32 12.61 21.91
N VAL A 305 8.00 12.45 20.64
CA VAL A 305 6.73 12.87 20.04
C VAL A 305 6.19 11.69 19.23
N LEU A 306 5.32 10.90 19.86
CA LEU A 306 4.72 9.71 19.23
C LEU A 306 3.19 9.77 19.30
N PRO A 307 2.50 9.25 18.27
CA PRO A 307 1.06 9.10 18.26
C PRO A 307 0.59 7.97 19.20
N ARG A 308 -0.71 7.91 19.45
CA ARG A 308 -1.31 6.97 20.41
C ARG A 308 -1.12 5.50 20.04
N ASP A 309 -1.23 5.17 18.76
CA ASP A 309 -1.03 3.82 18.22
C ASP A 309 0.41 3.32 18.33
N LEU A 310 1.36 4.22 18.58
CA LEU A 310 2.76 3.92 18.87
C LEU A 310 3.12 4.11 20.36
N GLY A 311 2.12 4.23 21.23
CA GLY A 311 2.30 4.31 22.67
C GLY A 311 2.59 5.72 23.20
N GLY A 312 2.41 6.77 22.39
CA GLY A 312 2.51 8.17 22.81
C GLY A 312 1.15 8.82 23.07
N GLU A 313 1.15 10.14 23.23
CA GLU A 313 -0.06 10.95 23.44
C GLU A 313 -0.10 12.18 22.52
N SER A 314 0.87 12.31 21.61
CA SER A 314 1.01 13.48 20.74
C SER A 314 -0.11 13.56 19.72
N SER A 315 -0.55 14.79 19.44
CA SER A 315 -1.50 15.07 18.39
C SER A 315 -0.87 14.96 17.00
N THR A 316 -1.70 14.85 15.97
CA THR A 316 -1.27 14.92 14.56
C THR A 316 -0.44 16.18 14.28
N GLN A 317 -0.82 17.32 14.90
CA GLN A 317 -0.12 18.58 14.74
C GLN A 317 1.26 18.57 15.40
N ASP A 318 1.38 18.01 16.62
CA ASP A 318 2.67 17.89 17.32
C ASP A 318 3.68 17.08 16.52
N ILE A 319 3.22 15.93 15.97
CA ILE A 319 4.04 15.05 15.12
C ILE A 319 4.46 15.78 13.85
N THR A 320 3.54 16.52 13.22
CA THR A 320 3.83 17.29 12.01
C THR A 320 4.86 18.39 12.30
N THR A 321 4.73 19.08 13.42
CA THR A 321 5.69 20.11 13.84
C THR A 321 7.07 19.52 14.07
N ALA A 322 7.15 18.40 14.82
CA ALA A 322 8.41 17.71 15.07
C ALA A 322 9.08 17.24 13.75
N MET A 323 8.31 16.70 12.81
CA MET A 323 8.82 16.33 11.49
C MET A 323 9.39 17.53 10.73
N ILE A 324 8.72 18.67 10.73
CA ILE A 324 9.20 19.90 10.08
C ILE A 324 10.52 20.34 10.71
N ASP A 325 10.62 20.33 12.03
CA ASP A 325 11.82 20.74 12.77
C ASP A 325 13.01 19.81 12.49
N ILE A 326 12.76 18.49 12.40
CA ILE A 326 13.78 17.51 12.04
C ILE A 326 14.29 17.75 10.61
N ILE A 327 13.36 17.92 9.64
CA ILE A 327 13.70 18.14 8.22
C ILE A 327 14.50 19.43 8.05
N THR A 328 14.10 20.49 8.73
CA THR A 328 14.72 21.82 8.60
C THR A 328 15.95 22.03 9.49
N GLY A 329 16.30 21.04 10.33
CA GLY A 329 17.46 21.12 11.24
C GLY A 329 17.29 22.08 12.41
N LYS A 330 16.06 22.43 12.76
CA LYS A 330 15.79 23.34 13.91
C LYS A 330 15.89 22.64 15.27
N ASN A 331 15.82 21.32 15.31
CA ASN A 331 16.11 20.50 16.48
C ASN A 331 17.63 20.25 16.56
N LYS A 332 18.34 21.18 17.20
CA LYS A 332 19.71 20.96 17.70
C LYS A 332 19.70 20.49 19.13
#